data_a4c420a2023ead8190dc0821d95c6650
#
_entry.id   a4c420a2023ead8190dc0821d95c6650
#
_cell.length_a   1.000
_cell.length_b   1.000
_cell.length_c   1.000
_cell.angle_alpha   90.00
_cell.angle_beta   90.00
_cell.angle_gamma   90.00
#
_symmetry.space_group_name_H-M   'P 1'
#
loop_
_entity.id
_entity.type
_entity.pdbx_description
1 polymer ?
#
loop_
_entity_poly.entity_id
_entity_poly.type
_entity_poly.pdbx_seq_one_letter_code
_entity_poly.pdbx_strand_id
1 'polypeptide(L)'
;MNVSEISFGGIMLMDTPQDQADKIVEGAVKNGINFFDVGPTYGNAQNILGPALKPYRDKVYLANKTEPGQTKEQVRRDMEKSLELLDTDYFDLYQLHEVTDKDALDRALESGGALEAIIEAKEEGLVKNIGFSAHKEWAALKLIKSFDFDTVMFPINWNYWFNYDQGPDLIKKARENNMGIIAIKALAQRQWENGHQNNYNTWYKPIYDNQRLAELALKFTLSQDVDTAVSPGDNRMLELALNLYQENEEKMQISEAELAELKGYLASDGGKLYPIPE
;
A
#
# COMPACT_ATOMS: atom_id res chain seq x y z
N MET A 1 4.27 -13.94 -6.07
CA MET A 1 4.51 -13.92 -4.59
C MET A 1 3.28 -14.51 -3.91
N ASN A 2 3.46 -15.27 -2.82
CA ASN A 2 2.33 -15.74 -2.00
C ASN A 2 2.32 -14.88 -0.71
N VAL A 3 1.53 -13.82 -0.73
CA VAL A 3 1.52 -12.79 0.32
C VAL A 3 0.39 -13.00 1.32
N SER A 4 0.60 -12.52 2.56
CA SER A 4 -0.45 -12.49 3.60
C SER A 4 -1.57 -11.50 3.22
N GLU A 5 -2.80 -11.80 3.60
CA GLU A 5 -3.97 -10.93 3.31
C GLU A 5 -3.87 -9.55 3.99
N ILE A 6 -3.19 -9.48 5.15
CA ILE A 6 -2.80 -8.23 5.78
C ILE A 6 -1.30 -8.04 5.61
N SER A 7 -0.88 -6.84 5.22
CA SER A 7 0.52 -6.49 4.96
C SER A 7 0.99 -5.31 5.80
N PHE A 8 2.31 -5.20 5.93
CA PHE A 8 2.97 -4.21 6.75
C PHE A 8 3.24 -2.91 5.99
N GLY A 9 2.64 -1.81 6.41
CA GLY A 9 2.91 -0.47 5.90
C GLY A 9 4.10 0.18 6.63
N GLY A 10 5.29 0.14 6.02
CA GLY A 10 6.56 0.54 6.65
C GLY A 10 6.65 1.98 7.15
N ILE A 11 5.79 2.88 6.65
CA ILE A 11 5.73 4.26 7.15
C ILE A 11 5.45 4.34 8.65
N MET A 12 4.82 3.33 9.25
CA MET A 12 4.55 3.30 10.70
C MET A 12 5.81 3.32 11.55
N LEU A 13 6.95 2.95 10.97
CA LEU A 13 8.24 2.97 11.67
C LEU A 13 8.94 4.32 11.62
N MET A 14 8.42 5.30 10.88
CA MET A 14 8.99 6.65 10.86
C MET A 14 9.09 7.21 12.28
N ASP A 15 10.30 7.67 12.64
CA ASP A 15 10.65 8.22 13.96
C ASP A 15 10.41 7.27 15.15
N THR A 16 10.29 5.95 14.89
CA THR A 16 10.14 4.94 15.94
C THR A 16 11.52 4.51 16.48
N PRO A 17 11.73 4.44 17.80
CA PRO A 17 12.95 3.88 18.38
C PRO A 17 13.20 2.44 17.90
N GLN A 18 14.47 2.08 17.64
CA GLN A 18 14.82 0.78 17.05
C GLN A 18 14.31 -0.41 17.87
N ASP A 19 14.45 -0.37 19.19
CA ASP A 19 13.99 -1.45 20.08
C ASP A 19 12.47 -1.65 20.07
N GLN A 20 11.71 -0.61 19.78
CA GLN A 20 10.27 -0.67 19.57
C GLN A 20 9.95 -1.20 18.16
N ALA A 21 10.66 -0.73 17.14
CA ALA A 21 10.51 -1.20 15.77
C ALA A 21 10.79 -2.71 15.65
N ASP A 22 11.84 -3.19 16.30
CA ASP A 22 12.18 -4.61 16.34
C ASP A 22 11.02 -5.46 16.87
N LYS A 23 10.36 -5.00 17.96
CA LYS A 23 9.19 -5.69 18.53
C LYS A 23 7.97 -5.64 17.60
N ILE A 24 7.73 -4.51 16.95
CA ILE A 24 6.61 -4.35 15.98
C ILE A 24 6.80 -5.30 14.81
N VAL A 25 8.02 -5.33 14.21
CA VAL A 25 8.33 -6.20 13.08
C VAL A 25 8.29 -7.68 13.49
N GLU A 26 8.88 -8.04 14.63
CA GLU A 26 8.80 -9.41 15.19
C GLU A 26 7.34 -9.83 15.38
N GLY A 27 6.51 -8.96 15.98
CA GLY A 27 5.08 -9.19 16.18
C GLY A 27 4.34 -9.40 14.88
N ALA A 28 4.60 -8.56 13.85
CA ALA A 28 4.02 -8.71 12.54
C ALA A 28 4.34 -10.07 11.90
N VAL A 29 5.62 -10.44 11.88
CA VAL A 29 6.06 -11.74 11.33
C VAL A 29 5.46 -12.92 12.10
N LYS A 30 5.40 -12.86 13.43
CA LYS A 30 4.77 -13.90 14.27
C LYS A 30 3.28 -14.07 14.00
N ASN A 31 2.59 -12.99 13.59
CA ASN A 31 1.19 -13.03 13.18
C ASN A 31 1.00 -13.36 11.70
N GLY A 32 2.02 -13.86 11.01
CA GLY A 32 1.94 -14.37 9.65
C GLY A 32 2.10 -13.31 8.56
N ILE A 33 2.37 -12.06 8.90
CA ILE A 33 2.66 -11.02 7.89
C ILE A 33 3.98 -11.37 7.20
N ASN A 34 3.93 -11.46 5.88
CA ASN A 34 5.09 -11.76 5.04
C ASN A 34 5.32 -10.77 3.90
N PHE A 35 4.56 -9.67 3.81
CA PHE A 35 4.76 -8.61 2.82
C PHE A 35 4.94 -7.26 3.53
N PHE A 36 6.08 -6.62 3.28
CA PHE A 36 6.51 -5.35 3.89
C PHE A 36 6.69 -4.32 2.78
N ASP A 37 5.95 -3.21 2.87
CA ASP A 37 5.97 -2.14 1.89
C ASP A 37 6.55 -0.86 2.50
N VAL A 38 7.61 -0.31 1.92
CA VAL A 38 8.27 0.91 2.36
C VAL A 38 8.60 1.81 1.16
N GLY A 39 8.98 3.03 1.40
CA GLY A 39 9.41 3.95 0.34
C GLY A 39 10.40 5.00 0.83
N PRO A 40 11.21 5.59 -0.06
CA PRO A 40 12.23 6.58 0.29
C PRO A 40 11.63 7.87 0.87
N THR A 41 10.38 8.18 0.53
CA THR A 41 9.65 9.36 1.01
C THR A 41 9.11 9.22 2.45
N TYR A 42 9.33 8.07 3.10
CA TYR A 42 8.83 7.77 4.44
C TYR A 42 9.83 8.16 5.55
N GLY A 43 10.46 9.32 5.44
CA GLY A 43 11.41 9.83 6.42
C GLY A 43 12.57 8.85 6.66
N ASN A 44 12.78 8.45 7.91
CA ASN A 44 13.82 7.50 8.30
C ASN A 44 13.33 6.03 8.39
N ALA A 45 12.13 5.73 7.88
CA ALA A 45 11.53 4.40 8.02
C ALA A 45 12.40 3.27 7.44
N GLN A 46 13.10 3.50 6.32
CA GLN A 46 14.00 2.50 5.73
C GLN A 46 15.17 2.14 6.66
N ASN A 47 15.78 3.14 7.30
CA ASN A 47 16.88 2.96 8.23
C ASN A 47 16.49 2.11 9.46
N ILE A 48 15.22 2.23 9.86
CA ILE A 48 14.67 1.55 11.04
C ILE A 48 14.20 0.15 10.64
N LEU A 49 13.55 0.03 9.48
CA LEU A 49 13.04 -1.26 9.00
C LEU A 49 14.16 -2.24 8.67
N GLY A 50 15.25 -1.80 8.04
CA GLY A 50 16.36 -2.67 7.63
C GLY A 50 16.86 -3.56 8.76
N PRO A 51 17.39 -3.01 9.87
CA PRO A 51 17.84 -3.80 11.01
C PRO A 51 16.75 -4.68 11.62
N ALA A 52 15.52 -4.17 11.76
CA ALA A 52 14.39 -4.89 12.34
C ALA A 52 13.95 -6.09 11.47
N LEU A 53 14.05 -5.97 10.15
CA LEU A 53 13.62 -6.98 9.18
C LEU A 53 14.73 -8.01 8.88
N LYS A 54 16.00 -7.66 9.11
CA LYS A 54 17.16 -8.51 8.81
C LYS A 54 17.03 -9.95 9.29
N PRO A 55 16.55 -10.27 10.51
CA PRO A 55 16.39 -11.66 10.99
C PRO A 55 15.33 -12.45 10.21
N TYR A 56 14.50 -11.79 9.45
CA TYR A 56 13.34 -12.36 8.77
C TYR A 56 13.40 -12.21 7.25
N ARG A 57 14.45 -11.56 6.69
CA ARG A 57 14.52 -11.17 5.28
C ARG A 57 14.22 -12.32 4.31
N ASP A 58 14.71 -13.51 4.59
CA ASP A 58 14.51 -14.70 3.75
C ASP A 58 13.09 -15.30 3.85
N LYS A 59 12.27 -14.82 4.78
CA LYS A 59 10.92 -15.33 5.04
C LYS A 59 9.83 -14.38 4.59
N VAL A 60 10.20 -13.21 4.10
CA VAL A 60 9.27 -12.13 3.75
C VAL A 60 9.57 -11.56 2.38
N TYR A 61 8.57 -10.93 1.80
CA TYR A 61 8.68 -10.11 0.60
C TYR A 61 8.84 -8.66 0.99
N LEU A 62 9.83 -7.99 0.43
CA LEU A 62 10.11 -6.57 0.65
C LEU A 62 9.83 -5.78 -0.62
N ALA A 63 8.89 -4.86 -0.52
CA ALA A 63 8.54 -3.91 -1.56
C ALA A 63 9.12 -2.53 -1.28
N ASN A 64 9.63 -1.88 -2.32
CA ASN A 64 10.07 -0.49 -2.28
C ASN A 64 9.53 0.28 -3.50
N LYS A 65 9.80 1.58 -3.59
CA LYS A 65 9.23 2.47 -4.60
C LYS A 65 10.22 3.50 -5.09
N THR A 66 9.94 4.09 -6.26
CA THR A 66 10.58 5.33 -6.69
C THR A 66 10.05 6.51 -5.87
N GLU A 67 10.70 7.67 -6.00
CA GLU A 67 10.01 8.94 -5.76
C GLU A 67 9.30 9.39 -7.05
N PRO A 68 8.21 10.16 -6.95
CA PRO A 68 7.50 10.64 -8.13
C PRO A 68 8.38 11.56 -9.01
N GLY A 69 8.30 11.37 -10.32
CA GLY A 69 8.91 12.29 -11.29
C GLY A 69 10.43 12.22 -11.45
N GLN A 70 11.06 11.16 -10.96
CA GLN A 70 12.51 10.95 -11.07
C GLN A 70 12.97 10.53 -12.47
N THR A 71 14.19 10.95 -12.83
CA THR A 71 14.90 10.39 -13.99
C THR A 71 15.47 9.01 -13.67
N LYS A 72 15.86 8.29 -14.71
CA LYS A 72 16.52 6.99 -14.60
C LYS A 72 17.72 6.99 -13.63
N GLU A 73 18.59 7.99 -13.74
CA GLU A 73 19.79 8.09 -12.89
C GLU A 73 19.44 8.39 -11.43
N GLN A 74 18.36 9.14 -11.19
CA GLN A 74 17.87 9.40 -9.83
C GLN A 74 17.31 8.12 -9.21
N VAL A 75 16.46 7.40 -9.94
CA VAL A 75 15.91 6.11 -9.48
C VAL A 75 17.01 5.12 -9.12
N ARG A 76 18.06 5.01 -9.96
CA ARG A 76 19.19 4.11 -9.70
C ARG A 76 19.91 4.46 -8.39
N ARG A 77 20.27 5.73 -8.19
CA ARG A 77 20.94 6.17 -6.94
C ARG A 77 20.09 5.91 -5.71
N ASP A 78 18.78 6.20 -5.80
CA ASP A 78 17.88 6.05 -4.65
C ASP A 78 17.57 4.58 -4.37
N MET A 79 17.55 3.73 -5.39
CA MET A 79 17.46 2.29 -5.24
C MET A 79 18.69 1.71 -4.53
N GLU A 80 19.89 2.08 -4.96
CA GLU A 80 21.16 1.65 -4.34
C GLU A 80 21.22 2.09 -2.88
N LYS A 81 20.86 3.34 -2.59
CA LYS A 81 20.76 3.84 -1.22
C LYS A 81 19.72 3.09 -0.40
N SER A 82 18.56 2.78 -0.98
CA SER A 82 17.51 2.03 -0.29
C SER A 82 17.94 0.59 0.02
N LEU A 83 18.69 -0.07 -0.86
CA LEU A 83 19.29 -1.39 -0.61
C LEU A 83 20.25 -1.34 0.59
N GLU A 84 21.11 -0.30 0.64
CA GLU A 84 22.02 -0.08 1.78
C GLU A 84 21.26 0.15 3.09
N LEU A 85 20.26 1.05 3.11
CA LEU A 85 19.49 1.39 4.29
C LEU A 85 18.66 0.21 4.82
N LEU A 86 18.18 -0.63 3.92
CA LEU A 86 17.36 -1.81 4.25
C LEU A 86 18.19 -3.09 4.49
N ASP A 87 19.54 -2.98 4.37
CA ASP A 87 20.49 -4.08 4.56
C ASP A 87 20.07 -5.33 3.76
N THR A 88 19.83 -5.15 2.45
CA THR A 88 19.38 -6.21 1.52
C THR A 88 20.00 -6.03 0.14
N ASP A 89 20.17 -7.14 -0.58
CA ASP A 89 20.77 -7.15 -1.92
C ASP A 89 19.72 -7.03 -3.05
N TYR A 90 18.43 -7.15 -2.73
CA TYR A 90 17.36 -7.10 -3.72
C TYR A 90 16.01 -6.70 -3.10
N PHE A 91 15.11 -6.23 -3.97
CA PHE A 91 13.69 -6.06 -3.67
C PHE A 91 12.86 -7.17 -4.33
N ASP A 92 11.89 -7.70 -3.61
CA ASP A 92 10.92 -8.63 -4.19
C ASP A 92 9.94 -7.91 -5.12
N LEU A 93 9.65 -6.63 -4.83
CA LEU A 93 8.84 -5.75 -5.66
C LEU A 93 9.41 -4.33 -5.64
N TYR A 94 9.53 -3.71 -6.82
CA TYR A 94 9.84 -2.28 -6.91
C TYR A 94 8.78 -1.57 -7.74
N GLN A 95 8.27 -0.43 -7.25
CA GLN A 95 7.07 0.18 -7.79
C GLN A 95 7.31 1.61 -8.27
N LEU A 96 6.75 1.98 -9.43
CA LEU A 96 6.50 3.38 -9.74
C LEU A 96 5.55 3.95 -8.68
N HIS A 97 5.96 5.04 -8.02
CA HIS A 97 5.21 5.59 -6.90
C HIS A 97 4.26 6.70 -7.35
N GLU A 98 2.99 6.58 -6.92
CA GLU A 98 2.00 7.64 -6.95
C GLU A 98 1.82 8.32 -8.33
N VAL A 99 1.66 7.51 -9.39
CA VAL A 99 1.34 8.05 -10.71
C VAL A 99 -0.11 8.54 -10.72
N THR A 100 -0.31 9.85 -10.57
CA THR A 100 -1.63 10.46 -10.33
C THR A 100 -2.12 11.38 -11.45
N ASP A 101 -1.23 11.87 -12.30
CA ASP A 101 -1.54 12.78 -13.38
C ASP A 101 -0.82 12.39 -14.68
N LYS A 102 -1.16 13.12 -15.76
CA LYS A 102 -0.62 12.83 -17.09
C LYS A 102 0.90 13.06 -17.15
N ASP A 103 1.38 14.10 -16.50
CA ASP A 103 2.80 14.46 -16.56
C ASP A 103 3.65 13.44 -15.81
N ALA A 104 3.18 12.95 -14.65
CA ALA A 104 3.82 11.87 -13.91
C ALA A 104 3.83 10.55 -14.72
N LEU A 105 2.72 10.26 -15.41
CA LEU A 105 2.62 9.10 -16.29
C LEU A 105 3.62 9.19 -17.45
N ASP A 106 3.62 10.33 -18.17
CA ASP A 106 4.47 10.52 -19.33
C ASP A 106 5.96 10.43 -18.94
N ARG A 107 6.38 11.10 -17.84
CA ARG A 107 7.76 11.04 -17.31
C ARG A 107 8.17 9.64 -16.87
N ALA A 108 7.27 8.89 -16.24
CA ALA A 108 7.59 7.54 -15.80
C ALA A 108 7.86 6.58 -16.97
N LEU A 109 7.19 6.79 -18.10
CA LEU A 109 7.21 5.91 -19.28
C LEU A 109 8.12 6.39 -20.41
N GLU A 110 8.62 7.63 -20.37
CA GLU A 110 9.52 8.15 -21.41
C GLU A 110 10.89 7.44 -21.40
N SER A 111 11.62 7.55 -22.50
CA SER A 111 13.01 7.09 -22.57
C SER A 111 13.88 7.86 -21.57
N GLY A 112 14.67 7.16 -20.75
CA GLY A 112 15.41 7.74 -19.63
C GLY A 112 14.54 8.01 -18.39
N GLY A 113 13.30 7.53 -18.38
CA GLY A 113 12.38 7.65 -17.25
C GLY A 113 12.55 6.54 -16.19
N ALA A 114 11.72 6.64 -15.16
CA ALA A 114 11.81 5.75 -14.00
C ALA A 114 11.60 4.26 -14.35
N LEU A 115 10.69 3.94 -15.27
CA LEU A 115 10.41 2.55 -15.64
C LEU A 115 11.64 1.87 -16.26
N GLU A 116 12.39 2.59 -17.10
CA GLU A 116 13.61 2.03 -17.72
C GLU A 116 14.64 1.64 -16.66
N ALA A 117 14.83 2.47 -15.61
CA ALA A 117 15.72 2.14 -14.50
C ALA A 117 15.29 0.86 -13.76
N ILE A 118 13.99 0.67 -13.56
CA ILE A 118 13.47 -0.50 -12.85
C ILE A 118 13.62 -1.77 -13.71
N ILE A 119 13.41 -1.68 -15.03
CA ILE A 119 13.61 -2.80 -15.97
C ILE A 119 15.08 -3.25 -15.94
N GLU A 120 16.02 -2.32 -16.05
CA GLU A 120 17.45 -2.64 -15.96
C GLU A 120 17.82 -3.26 -14.60
N ALA A 121 17.28 -2.74 -13.50
CA ALA A 121 17.48 -3.31 -12.18
C ALA A 121 16.92 -4.74 -12.06
N LYS A 122 15.83 -5.05 -12.76
CA LYS A 122 15.27 -6.42 -12.83
C LYS A 122 16.20 -7.33 -13.62
N GLU A 123 16.77 -6.86 -14.73
CA GLU A 123 17.75 -7.63 -15.51
C GLU A 123 19.04 -7.91 -14.73
N GLU A 124 19.46 -6.96 -13.87
CA GLU A 124 20.60 -7.12 -12.95
C GLU A 124 20.30 -8.00 -11.72
N GLY A 125 19.04 -8.35 -11.47
CA GLY A 125 18.61 -9.17 -10.34
C GLY A 125 18.39 -8.39 -9.04
N LEU A 126 18.48 -7.06 -9.06
CA LEU A 126 18.20 -6.19 -7.90
C LEU A 126 16.69 -6.06 -7.62
N VAL A 127 15.85 -6.32 -8.61
CA VAL A 127 14.39 -6.29 -8.53
C VAL A 127 13.82 -7.58 -9.11
N LYS A 128 12.91 -8.24 -8.40
CA LYS A 128 12.28 -9.48 -8.89
C LYS A 128 10.97 -9.22 -9.62
N ASN A 129 10.16 -8.29 -9.15
CA ASN A 129 8.87 -7.94 -9.74
C ASN A 129 8.75 -6.42 -9.88
N ILE A 130 8.04 -5.98 -10.91
CA ILE A 130 7.81 -4.56 -11.22
C ILE A 130 6.34 -4.23 -10.99
N GLY A 131 6.06 -3.20 -10.21
CA GLY A 131 4.70 -2.73 -9.98
C GLY A 131 4.56 -1.23 -10.11
N PHE A 132 3.38 -0.75 -9.81
CA PHE A 132 3.12 0.68 -9.69
C PHE A 132 2.06 0.95 -8.63
N SER A 133 2.04 2.19 -8.12
CA SER A 133 0.93 2.70 -7.31
C SER A 133 0.27 3.89 -8.01
N ALA A 134 -1.06 3.97 -7.87
CA ALA A 134 -1.85 5.07 -8.40
C ALA A 134 -3.00 5.40 -7.44
N HIS A 135 -3.50 6.64 -7.51
CA HIS A 135 -4.65 7.09 -6.71
C HIS A 135 -5.85 7.50 -7.58
N LYS A 136 -5.72 7.38 -8.90
CA LYS A 136 -6.79 7.59 -9.86
C LYS A 136 -6.88 6.39 -10.80
N GLU A 137 -8.09 5.85 -10.93
CA GLU A 137 -8.31 4.64 -11.72
C GLU A 137 -7.92 4.82 -13.20
N TRP A 138 -8.20 5.98 -13.78
CA TRP A 138 -7.82 6.24 -15.18
C TRP A 138 -6.31 6.16 -15.42
N ALA A 139 -5.49 6.63 -14.45
CA ALA A 139 -4.03 6.56 -14.55
C ALA A 139 -3.54 5.11 -14.41
N ALA A 140 -4.10 4.38 -13.46
CA ALA A 140 -3.82 2.96 -13.30
C ALA A 140 -4.18 2.14 -14.54
N LEU A 141 -5.36 2.37 -15.13
CA LEU A 141 -5.78 1.71 -16.37
C LEU A 141 -4.90 2.04 -17.57
N LYS A 142 -4.30 3.24 -17.62
CA LYS A 142 -3.30 3.59 -18.64
C LYS A 142 -1.97 2.88 -18.41
N LEU A 143 -1.48 2.81 -17.17
CA LEU A 143 -0.26 2.07 -16.83
C LEU A 143 -0.37 0.59 -17.20
N ILE A 144 -1.47 -0.07 -16.85
CA ILE A 144 -1.74 -1.48 -17.19
C ILE A 144 -1.63 -1.74 -18.72
N LYS A 145 -1.97 -0.75 -19.55
CA LYS A 145 -1.87 -0.87 -21.02
C LYS A 145 -0.48 -0.56 -21.57
N SER A 146 0.39 0.04 -20.78
CA SER A 146 1.68 0.55 -21.24
C SER A 146 2.84 -0.42 -21.07
N PHE A 147 2.73 -1.33 -20.09
CA PHE A 147 3.77 -2.29 -19.76
C PHE A 147 3.18 -3.48 -18.99
N ASP A 148 3.81 -4.65 -19.06
CA ASP A 148 3.42 -5.85 -18.32
C ASP A 148 3.89 -5.77 -16.87
N PHE A 149 3.18 -5.00 -16.06
CA PHE A 149 3.44 -4.89 -14.62
C PHE A 149 3.00 -6.17 -13.89
N ASP A 150 3.80 -6.59 -12.91
CA ASP A 150 3.49 -7.73 -12.05
C ASP A 150 2.41 -7.39 -11.00
N THR A 151 2.35 -6.12 -10.53
CA THR A 151 1.39 -5.69 -9.49
C THR A 151 0.88 -4.27 -9.70
N VAL A 152 -0.30 -4.00 -9.13
CA VAL A 152 -0.84 -2.65 -8.93
C VAL A 152 -1.18 -2.43 -7.46
N MET A 153 -0.77 -1.28 -6.91
CA MET A 153 -1.18 -0.80 -5.59
C MET A 153 -2.19 0.34 -5.75
N PHE A 154 -3.37 0.19 -5.15
CA PHE A 154 -4.48 1.14 -5.35
C PHE A 154 -5.37 1.25 -4.10
N PRO A 155 -6.02 2.42 -3.84
CA PRO A 155 -7.03 2.54 -2.80
C PRO A 155 -8.26 1.70 -3.10
N ILE A 156 -8.37 0.53 -2.47
CA ILE A 156 -9.60 -0.26 -2.47
C ILE A 156 -10.28 -0.01 -1.14
N ASN A 157 -11.13 0.98 -1.12
CA ASN A 157 -11.74 1.54 0.08
C ASN A 157 -13.24 1.74 -0.14
N TRP A 158 -14.05 1.38 0.86
CA TRP A 158 -15.52 1.46 0.82
C TRP A 158 -16.04 2.85 0.42
N ASN A 159 -15.44 3.90 0.97
CA ASN A 159 -15.86 5.27 0.71
C ASN A 159 -15.48 5.70 -0.73
N TYR A 160 -14.28 5.33 -1.19
CA TYR A 160 -13.81 5.59 -2.55
C TYR A 160 -14.67 4.87 -3.59
N TRP A 161 -15.00 3.62 -3.28
CA TRP A 161 -15.80 2.77 -4.14
C TRP A 161 -17.22 3.31 -4.34
N PHE A 162 -17.91 3.62 -3.24
CA PHE A 162 -19.32 4.02 -3.32
C PHE A 162 -19.56 5.48 -3.69
N ASN A 163 -18.66 6.38 -3.32
CA ASN A 163 -18.83 7.82 -3.59
C ASN A 163 -18.21 8.27 -4.92
N TYR A 164 -17.24 7.51 -5.45
CA TYR A 164 -16.45 7.96 -6.59
C TYR A 164 -16.27 6.91 -7.68
N ASP A 165 -16.88 5.74 -7.51
CA ASP A 165 -16.82 4.63 -8.47
C ASP A 165 -15.37 4.29 -8.88
N GLN A 166 -14.45 4.25 -7.89
CA GLN A 166 -13.05 3.95 -8.10
C GLN A 166 -12.71 2.55 -7.58
N GLY A 167 -12.13 1.72 -8.43
CA GLY A 167 -11.65 0.37 -8.09
C GLY A 167 -12.23 -0.77 -8.92
N PRO A 168 -13.53 -0.78 -9.29
CA PRO A 168 -14.13 -1.90 -10.02
C PRO A 168 -13.46 -2.21 -11.35
N ASP A 169 -13.28 -1.20 -12.21
CA ASP A 169 -12.67 -1.37 -13.53
C ASP A 169 -11.17 -1.71 -13.43
N LEU A 170 -10.50 -1.14 -12.42
CA LEU A 170 -9.11 -1.46 -12.12
C LEU A 170 -8.93 -2.94 -11.78
N ILE A 171 -9.70 -3.46 -10.80
CA ILE A 171 -9.60 -4.86 -10.36
C ILE A 171 -9.83 -5.79 -11.54
N LYS A 172 -10.92 -5.57 -12.28
CA LYS A 172 -11.20 -6.35 -13.48
C LYS A 172 -10.03 -6.34 -14.46
N LYS A 173 -9.49 -5.14 -14.75
CA LYS A 173 -8.41 -5.01 -15.73
C LYS A 173 -7.10 -5.59 -15.26
N ALA A 174 -6.77 -5.45 -13.98
CA ALA A 174 -5.58 -6.05 -13.39
C ALA A 174 -5.64 -7.59 -13.46
N ARG A 175 -6.79 -8.20 -13.12
CA ARG A 175 -6.98 -9.66 -13.22
C ARG A 175 -6.96 -10.18 -14.66
N GLU A 176 -7.52 -9.44 -15.62
CA GLU A 176 -7.39 -9.77 -17.05
C GLU A 176 -5.93 -9.82 -17.52
N ASN A 177 -5.01 -9.11 -16.85
CA ASN A 177 -3.57 -9.09 -17.13
C ASN A 177 -2.75 -9.92 -16.12
N ASN A 178 -3.37 -10.77 -15.30
CA ASN A 178 -2.72 -11.63 -14.29
C ASN A 178 -1.86 -10.84 -13.28
N MET A 179 -2.23 -9.61 -12.96
CA MET A 179 -1.52 -8.77 -12.00
C MET A 179 -1.96 -9.07 -10.57
N GLY A 180 -1.00 -8.97 -9.63
CA GLY A 180 -1.30 -8.89 -8.20
C GLY A 180 -1.90 -7.53 -7.84
N ILE A 181 -2.87 -7.51 -6.90
CA ILE A 181 -3.57 -6.31 -6.45
C ILE A 181 -3.28 -6.06 -4.98
N ILE A 182 -2.60 -4.96 -4.69
CA ILE A 182 -2.24 -4.52 -3.35
C ILE A 182 -3.20 -3.40 -2.96
N ALA A 183 -4.14 -3.71 -2.08
CA ALA A 183 -5.09 -2.71 -1.57
C ALA A 183 -4.43 -1.81 -0.53
N ILE A 184 -4.68 -0.52 -0.61
CA ILE A 184 -4.31 0.45 0.42
C ILE A 184 -5.56 1.18 0.92
N LYS A 185 -5.46 1.75 2.13
CA LYS A 185 -6.49 2.59 2.75
C LYS A 185 -7.76 1.87 3.16
N ALA A 186 -7.71 0.54 3.37
CA ALA A 186 -8.85 -0.25 3.83
C ALA A 186 -9.53 0.39 5.07
N LEU A 187 -8.74 0.86 6.04
CA LEU A 187 -9.22 1.49 7.28
C LEU A 187 -9.20 3.03 7.24
N ALA A 188 -9.19 3.65 6.06
CA ALA A 188 -9.32 5.09 5.94
C ALA A 188 -10.79 5.51 5.99
N GLN A 189 -11.08 6.54 6.79
CA GLN A 189 -12.42 7.09 6.94
C GLN A 189 -12.64 8.30 6.02
N ARG A 190 -11.82 9.35 6.21
CA ARG A 190 -11.90 10.63 5.49
C ARG A 190 -10.62 11.43 5.65
N GLN A 191 -10.55 12.60 5.02
CA GLN A 191 -9.48 13.57 5.29
C GLN A 191 -9.54 14.07 6.73
N TRP A 192 -8.39 14.48 7.26
CA TRP A 192 -8.34 15.25 8.49
C TRP A 192 -9.06 16.59 8.32
N GLU A 193 -9.83 16.99 9.31
CA GLU A 193 -10.45 18.31 9.35
C GLU A 193 -9.38 19.38 9.57
N ASN A 194 -9.55 20.54 8.96
CA ASN A 194 -8.64 21.68 9.14
C ASN A 194 -8.54 22.04 10.62
N GLY A 195 -7.30 22.16 11.14
CA GLY A 195 -7.04 22.47 12.55
C GLY A 195 -7.15 21.27 13.51
N HIS A 196 -7.45 20.08 13.02
CA HIS A 196 -7.44 18.87 13.85
C HIS A 196 -6.00 18.45 14.16
N GLN A 197 -5.70 18.20 15.44
CA GLN A 197 -4.41 17.65 15.84
C GLN A 197 -4.38 16.17 15.48
N ASN A 198 -3.51 15.80 14.54
CA ASN A 198 -3.35 14.42 14.13
C ASN A 198 -2.59 13.62 15.20
N ASN A 199 -3.26 12.67 15.83
CA ASN A 199 -2.68 11.76 16.83
C ASN A 199 -2.23 10.42 16.23
N TYR A 200 -2.37 10.24 14.91
CA TYR A 200 -2.01 9.04 14.17
C TYR A 200 -0.98 9.40 13.09
N ASN A 201 -0.05 8.50 12.83
CA ASN A 201 0.93 8.66 11.75
C ASN A 201 0.31 8.30 10.38
N THR A 202 -0.80 8.99 10.03
CA THR A 202 -1.55 8.78 8.79
C THR A 202 -1.92 10.09 8.12
N TRP A 203 -1.94 10.13 6.78
CA TRP A 203 -2.37 11.30 6.00
C TRP A 203 -3.89 11.52 5.99
N TYR A 204 -4.65 10.57 6.52
CA TYR A 204 -6.12 10.59 6.59
C TYR A 204 -6.58 10.18 7.98
N LYS A 205 -7.80 10.54 8.34
CA LYS A 205 -8.42 10.06 9.58
C LYS A 205 -8.67 8.55 9.45
N PRO A 206 -8.06 7.71 10.31
CA PRO A 206 -8.33 6.29 10.32
C PRO A 206 -9.64 5.98 11.02
N ILE A 207 -10.22 4.81 10.72
CA ILE A 207 -11.35 4.25 11.46
C ILE A 207 -10.78 3.52 12.69
N TYR A 208 -10.68 4.21 13.82
CA TYR A 208 -10.17 3.63 15.06
C TYR A 208 -11.21 3.58 16.17
N ASP A 209 -11.99 4.67 16.33
CA ASP A 209 -12.94 4.82 17.42
C ASP A 209 -14.26 4.07 17.19
N ASN A 210 -14.48 3.52 16.00
CA ASN A 210 -15.66 2.75 15.62
C ASN A 210 -15.25 1.36 15.13
N GLN A 211 -15.15 0.40 16.05
CA GLN A 211 -14.70 -0.95 15.75
C GLN A 211 -15.59 -1.66 14.73
N ARG A 212 -16.92 -1.44 14.80
CA ARG A 212 -17.86 -2.05 13.83
C ARG A 212 -17.63 -1.52 12.41
N LEU A 213 -17.44 -0.21 12.26
CA LEU A 213 -17.12 0.37 10.96
C LEU A 213 -15.75 -0.12 10.46
N ALA A 214 -14.75 -0.25 11.35
CA ALA A 214 -13.44 -0.78 10.99
C ALA A 214 -13.54 -2.24 10.49
N GLU A 215 -14.32 -3.08 11.17
CA GLU A 215 -14.58 -4.45 10.74
C GLU A 215 -15.24 -4.49 9.35
N LEU A 216 -16.32 -3.73 9.16
CA LEU A 216 -17.04 -3.68 7.89
C LEU A 216 -16.17 -3.16 6.74
N ALA A 217 -15.35 -2.13 7.00
CA ALA A 217 -14.44 -1.55 6.02
C ALA A 217 -13.33 -2.53 5.60
N LEU A 218 -12.75 -3.25 6.56
CA LEU A 218 -11.73 -4.27 6.29
C LEU A 218 -12.34 -5.46 5.52
N LYS A 219 -13.50 -5.98 5.97
CA LYS A 219 -14.24 -7.01 5.26
C LYS A 219 -14.57 -6.60 3.84
N PHE A 220 -15.04 -5.35 3.64
CA PHE A 220 -15.33 -4.82 2.31
C PHE A 220 -14.09 -4.91 1.41
N THR A 221 -12.95 -4.41 1.87
CA THR A 221 -11.71 -4.41 1.07
C THR A 221 -11.26 -5.83 0.74
N LEU A 222 -11.24 -6.73 1.72
CA LEU A 222 -10.80 -8.13 1.53
C LEU A 222 -11.81 -8.98 0.74
N SER A 223 -13.07 -8.54 0.65
CA SER A 223 -14.10 -9.17 -0.21
C SER A 223 -13.97 -8.79 -1.67
N GLN A 224 -13.22 -7.75 -1.99
CA GLN A 224 -12.87 -7.46 -3.37
C GLN A 224 -11.74 -8.42 -3.78
N ASP A 225 -11.67 -8.77 -5.03
CA ASP A 225 -10.60 -9.66 -5.53
C ASP A 225 -9.22 -8.98 -5.43
N VAL A 226 -8.68 -8.91 -4.19
CA VAL A 226 -7.36 -8.34 -3.87
C VAL A 226 -6.47 -9.39 -3.22
N ASP A 227 -5.14 -9.26 -3.36
CA ASP A 227 -4.21 -10.23 -2.80
C ASP A 227 -3.76 -9.86 -1.38
N THR A 228 -3.72 -8.58 -1.05
CA THR A 228 -3.33 -8.09 0.27
C THR A 228 -3.83 -6.68 0.54
N ALA A 229 -4.07 -6.36 1.81
CA ALA A 229 -4.38 -5.01 2.28
C ALA A 229 -3.25 -4.50 3.19
N VAL A 230 -2.57 -3.44 2.73
CA VAL A 230 -1.49 -2.80 3.50
C VAL A 230 -2.08 -2.00 4.65
N SER A 231 -1.58 -2.26 5.86
CA SER A 231 -1.99 -1.55 7.07
C SER A 231 -1.71 -0.04 6.96
N PRO A 232 -2.51 0.81 7.63
CA PRO A 232 -2.20 2.22 7.78
C PRO A 232 -0.87 2.47 8.48
N GLY A 233 -0.35 3.69 8.40
CA GLY A 233 0.95 4.09 8.93
C GLY A 233 1.02 4.26 10.46
N ASP A 234 0.25 3.51 11.21
CA ASP A 234 0.23 3.55 12.68
C ASP A 234 0.10 2.14 13.25
N ASN A 235 0.97 1.80 14.23
CA ASN A 235 1.00 0.45 14.82
C ASN A 235 -0.35 0.03 15.42
N ARG A 236 -1.09 0.96 16.04
CA ARG A 236 -2.42 0.70 16.60
C ARG A 236 -3.41 0.23 15.53
N MET A 237 -3.24 0.73 14.30
CA MET A 237 -4.07 0.33 13.15
C MET A 237 -3.68 -1.04 12.61
N LEU A 238 -2.39 -1.41 12.65
CA LEU A 238 -1.94 -2.76 12.34
C LEU A 238 -2.51 -3.76 13.34
N GLU A 239 -2.39 -3.47 14.65
CA GLU A 239 -2.95 -4.29 15.72
C GLU A 239 -4.47 -4.46 15.56
N LEU A 240 -5.19 -3.37 15.27
CA LEU A 240 -6.63 -3.42 15.01
C LEU A 240 -6.95 -4.32 13.81
N ALA A 241 -6.25 -4.15 12.68
CA ALA A 241 -6.47 -4.96 11.48
C ALA A 241 -6.22 -6.45 11.74
N LEU A 242 -5.14 -6.78 12.45
CA LEU A 242 -4.81 -8.16 12.82
C LEU A 242 -5.84 -8.78 13.76
N ASN A 243 -6.28 -8.05 14.78
CA ASN A 243 -7.32 -8.53 15.71
C ASN A 243 -8.63 -8.79 14.96
N LEU A 244 -9.10 -7.85 14.14
CA LEU A 244 -10.30 -8.01 13.33
C LEU A 244 -10.20 -9.19 12.36
N TYR A 245 -9.03 -9.38 11.75
CA TYR A 245 -8.78 -10.49 10.84
C TYR A 245 -8.83 -11.83 11.58
N GLN A 246 -8.10 -11.97 12.70
CA GLN A 246 -8.04 -13.21 13.47
C GLN A 246 -9.41 -13.60 14.09
N GLU A 247 -10.19 -12.62 14.55
CA GLU A 247 -11.52 -12.86 15.08
C GLU A 247 -12.53 -13.31 14.01
N ASN A 248 -12.25 -13.06 12.72
CA ASN A 248 -13.18 -13.26 11.62
C ASN A 248 -12.58 -14.04 10.43
N GLU A 249 -11.43 -14.69 10.55
CA GLU A 249 -10.65 -15.28 9.44
C GLU A 249 -11.54 -16.10 8.46
N GLU A 250 -12.44 -16.93 8.98
CA GLU A 250 -13.39 -17.70 8.16
C GLU A 250 -14.53 -16.85 7.55
N LYS A 251 -14.66 -15.58 7.95
CA LYS A 251 -15.80 -14.69 7.63
C LYS A 251 -15.35 -13.32 7.10
N MET A 252 -14.14 -13.21 6.57
CA MET A 252 -13.65 -11.95 5.98
C MET A 252 -14.31 -11.61 4.62
N GLN A 253 -15.43 -12.28 4.31
CA GLN A 253 -16.32 -11.92 3.21
C GLN A 253 -17.49 -11.10 3.74
N ILE A 254 -17.73 -9.93 3.15
CA ILE A 254 -18.84 -9.06 3.55
C ILE A 254 -20.16 -9.61 3.02
N SER A 255 -21.13 -9.79 3.92
CA SER A 255 -22.49 -10.20 3.56
C SER A 255 -23.31 -9.04 2.99
N GLU A 256 -24.42 -9.32 2.30
CA GLU A 256 -25.34 -8.28 1.79
C GLU A 256 -25.87 -7.36 2.90
N ALA A 257 -26.17 -7.93 4.07
CA ALA A 257 -26.64 -7.15 5.23
C ALA A 257 -25.55 -6.22 5.77
N GLU A 258 -24.31 -6.72 5.90
CA GLU A 258 -23.15 -5.93 6.30
C GLU A 258 -22.79 -4.84 5.26
N LEU A 259 -22.94 -5.16 3.97
CA LEU A 259 -22.75 -4.18 2.91
C LEU A 259 -23.78 -3.04 2.98
N ALA A 260 -25.04 -3.36 3.28
CA ALA A 260 -26.10 -2.37 3.48
C ALA A 260 -25.81 -1.51 4.73
N GLU A 261 -25.34 -2.11 5.83
CA GLU A 261 -24.92 -1.43 7.03
C GLU A 261 -23.75 -0.48 6.73
N LEU A 262 -22.70 -0.95 6.04
CA LEU A 262 -21.54 -0.14 5.64
C LEU A 262 -21.94 1.08 4.80
N LYS A 263 -22.85 0.89 3.84
CA LYS A 263 -23.41 2.00 3.06
C LYS A 263 -24.13 3.04 3.91
N GLY A 264 -24.73 2.62 5.01
CA GLY A 264 -25.37 3.54 5.98
C GLY A 264 -24.38 4.54 6.60
N TYR A 265 -23.11 4.16 6.76
CA TYR A 265 -22.07 5.04 7.30
C TYR A 265 -21.58 6.11 6.30
N LEU A 266 -21.89 6.00 4.99
CA LEU A 266 -21.39 6.98 4.00
C LEU A 266 -21.83 8.41 4.32
N ALA A 267 -23.06 8.60 4.83
CA ALA A 267 -23.59 9.93 5.14
C ALA A 267 -23.03 10.53 6.43
N SER A 268 -22.72 9.71 7.44
CA SER A 268 -22.28 10.16 8.77
C SER A 268 -20.76 10.16 8.93
N ASP A 269 -20.11 9.13 8.41
CA ASP A 269 -18.69 8.83 8.65
C ASP A 269 -17.84 8.87 7.39
N GLY A 270 -18.45 8.77 6.21
CA GLY A 270 -17.79 8.94 4.92
C GLY A 270 -17.44 10.40 4.64
N GLY A 271 -16.48 10.61 3.77
CA GLY A 271 -16.05 11.94 3.35
C GLY A 271 -14.96 11.83 2.29
N LYS A 272 -14.47 12.96 1.78
CA LYS A 272 -13.34 12.95 0.84
C LYS A 272 -12.12 12.34 1.52
N LEU A 273 -11.54 11.29 0.92
CA LEU A 273 -10.28 10.70 1.39
C LEU A 273 -9.08 11.54 0.96
N TYR A 274 -9.18 12.10 -0.23
CA TYR A 274 -8.21 13.02 -0.84
C TYR A 274 -8.95 14.11 -1.60
N PRO A 275 -8.30 15.27 -1.86
CA PRO A 275 -8.76 16.11 -2.95
C PRO A 275 -8.72 15.21 -4.19
N ILE A 276 -9.89 14.86 -4.72
CA ILE A 276 -9.99 14.27 -6.04
C ILE A 276 -9.80 15.45 -6.98
N PRO A 277 -8.64 15.61 -7.63
CA PRO A 277 -8.49 16.62 -8.65
C PRO A 277 -9.47 16.26 -9.77
N GLU A 278 -10.21 17.25 -10.23
CA GLU A 278 -11.14 17.16 -11.36
C GLU A 278 -10.46 16.59 -12.61
#